data_33ff775c2f38a6bae8abb2c2d67df2d2
#
_entry.id   33ff775c2f38a6bae8abb2c2d67df2d2
#
_cell.length_a   1.000
_cell.length_b   1.000
_cell.length_c   1.000
_cell.angle_alpha   90.00
_cell.angle_beta   90.00
_cell.angle_gamma   90.00
#
_symmetry.space_group_name_H-M   'P 1'
#
loop_
_entity.id
_entity.type
_entity.pdbx_description
1 polymer ?
#
loop_
_entity_poly.entity_id
_entity_poly.type
_entity_poly.pdbx_seq_one_letter_code
_entity_poly.pdbx_strand_id
1 'polypeptide(L)'
;MSYQIKIPSCIFGGAGSIENVKAVIEKENAKKVIVFTDKGIRATGLLDLLTDILEENKTEYQVFDDLASEPSYQDVEKVMKEVESASGDLIIAIGGGSVMDAAKLCCVLKDADYTIKDLLNDPTLAKKQIKTVMIPTTCGTGSEATCNAIVAVPEEQSKKGMVNDSMIPDYVVLDSNMIRKLPKSIVAATGVDALAHVVECFTSKKATPFSDTYAVAGAKLIFHNIREAYNNPDNMEAKSNMMTGAFYGGIAITGSGTTAVHALSYPLGGKYHIAHGVSNAILFAHVMEFNKDACSRKLAILCDAVYPELAGKSEDEKAQYMIDQIADIVKVTNIPTDLKEFGVKPEDLDFLVDAGSKQQRLLVNNMKELSLDDIRNIYLKVLK
;
A
#
# COMPACT_ATOMS: atom_id res chain seq x y z
N MET A 1 -9.88 -23.87 -8.92
CA MET A 1 -8.44 -23.56 -8.98
C MET A 1 -7.86 -23.74 -7.58
N SER A 2 -6.66 -24.32 -7.46
CA SER A 2 -5.93 -24.35 -6.20
C SER A 2 -5.21 -23.00 -6.03
N TYR A 3 -5.23 -22.43 -4.83
CA TYR A 3 -4.50 -21.21 -4.49
C TYR A 3 -3.91 -21.32 -3.07
N GLN A 4 -2.83 -20.60 -2.82
CA GLN A 4 -2.23 -20.44 -1.50
C GLN A 4 -2.20 -18.96 -1.17
N ILE A 5 -2.54 -18.64 0.06
CA ILE A 5 -2.47 -17.28 0.61
C ILE A 5 -1.78 -17.36 1.96
N LYS A 6 -0.80 -16.49 2.17
CA LYS A 6 -0.16 -16.28 3.45
C LYS A 6 -0.52 -14.90 3.96
N ILE A 7 -0.72 -14.80 5.25
CA ILE A 7 -1.01 -13.54 5.97
C ILE A 7 -0.09 -13.45 7.19
N PRO A 8 0.05 -12.27 7.81
CA PRO A 8 0.79 -12.12 9.06
C PRO A 8 0.33 -13.12 10.13
N SER A 9 1.29 -13.64 10.90
CA SER A 9 1.02 -14.71 11.88
C SER A 9 0.24 -14.20 13.09
N CYS A 10 0.38 -12.92 13.45
CA CYS A 10 -0.28 -12.33 14.60
C CYS A 10 -0.59 -10.85 14.33
N ILE A 11 -1.81 -10.44 14.65
CA ILE A 11 -2.29 -9.07 14.44
C ILE A 11 -2.84 -8.57 15.76
N PHE A 12 -2.33 -7.43 16.24
CA PHE A 12 -2.85 -6.68 17.37
C PHE A 12 -3.61 -5.47 16.82
N GLY A 13 -4.85 -5.26 17.24
CA GLY A 13 -5.67 -4.17 16.72
C GLY A 13 -6.35 -3.37 17.82
N GLY A 14 -6.59 -2.08 17.55
CA GLY A 14 -7.26 -1.16 18.45
C GLY A 14 -6.32 -0.10 19.03
N ALA A 15 -6.92 0.99 19.55
CA ALA A 15 -6.17 2.08 20.17
C ALA A 15 -5.35 1.57 21.37
N GLY A 16 -4.07 1.91 21.43
CA GLY A 16 -3.13 1.45 22.46
C GLY A 16 -2.55 0.07 22.21
N SER A 17 -2.83 -0.56 21.04
CA SER A 17 -2.31 -1.91 20.75
C SER A 17 -0.78 -1.95 20.59
N ILE A 18 -0.09 -0.82 20.47
CA ILE A 18 1.38 -0.73 20.47
C ILE A 18 2.00 -1.37 21.72
N GLU A 19 1.31 -1.35 22.85
CA GLU A 19 1.75 -1.97 24.10
C GLU A 19 2.02 -3.48 23.96
N ASN A 20 1.39 -4.14 22.98
CA ASN A 20 1.63 -5.56 22.71
C ASN A 20 3.03 -5.86 22.15
N VAL A 21 3.77 -4.83 21.70
CA VAL A 21 5.18 -4.96 21.27
C VAL A 21 6.01 -5.57 22.40
N LYS A 22 5.73 -5.23 23.66
CA LYS A 22 6.39 -5.83 24.83
C LYS A 22 6.23 -7.36 24.85
N ALA A 23 5.02 -7.85 24.67
CA ALA A 23 4.76 -9.28 24.63
C ALA A 23 5.46 -9.99 23.44
N VAL A 24 5.61 -9.28 22.31
CA VAL A 24 6.36 -9.80 21.15
C VAL A 24 7.84 -9.92 21.49
N ILE A 25 8.45 -8.90 22.08
CA ILE A 25 9.87 -8.89 22.52
C ILE A 25 10.13 -10.05 23.47
N GLU A 26 9.28 -10.24 24.47
CA GLU A 26 9.37 -11.33 25.44
C GLU A 26 9.26 -12.71 24.75
N LYS A 27 8.25 -12.88 23.87
CA LYS A 27 8.00 -14.14 23.15
C LYS A 27 9.15 -14.51 22.24
N GLU A 28 9.71 -13.54 21.52
CA GLU A 28 10.83 -13.76 20.61
C GLU A 28 12.19 -13.76 21.34
N ASN A 29 12.18 -13.47 22.65
CA ASN A 29 13.39 -13.31 23.46
C ASN A 29 14.39 -12.31 22.83
N ALA A 30 13.86 -11.26 22.21
CA ALA A 30 14.64 -10.27 21.50
C ALA A 30 15.52 -9.47 22.47
N LYS A 31 16.81 -9.39 22.19
CA LYS A 31 17.78 -8.68 22.99
C LYS A 31 18.15 -7.33 22.39
N LYS A 32 18.18 -7.28 21.06
CA LYS A 32 18.50 -6.08 20.32
C LYS A 32 17.57 -5.91 19.12
N VAL A 33 16.90 -4.78 19.05
CA VAL A 33 15.90 -4.46 18.03
C VAL A 33 16.48 -3.50 17.00
N ILE A 34 16.26 -3.82 15.72
CA ILE A 34 16.49 -2.92 14.59
C ILE A 34 15.20 -2.16 14.35
N VAL A 35 15.18 -0.84 14.58
CA VAL A 35 13.99 0.00 14.40
C VAL A 35 14.12 0.78 13.10
N PHE A 36 13.17 0.56 12.17
CA PHE A 36 13.01 1.36 10.96
C PHE A 36 11.93 2.42 11.17
N THR A 37 12.25 3.65 10.79
CA THR A 37 11.31 4.78 10.76
C THR A 37 11.75 5.81 9.73
N ASP A 38 11.14 6.99 9.71
CA ASP A 38 11.59 8.15 8.97
C ASP A 38 11.63 9.41 9.84
N LYS A 39 12.34 10.43 9.36
CA LYS A 39 12.49 11.72 10.10
C LYS A 39 11.16 12.42 10.34
N GLY A 40 10.17 12.22 9.43
CA GLY A 40 8.83 12.76 9.60
C GLY A 40 8.11 12.15 10.79
N ILE A 41 8.12 10.81 10.89
CA ILE A 41 7.52 10.09 12.01
C ILE A 41 8.23 10.44 13.33
N ARG A 42 9.56 10.48 13.31
CA ARG A 42 10.34 10.90 14.50
C ARG A 42 9.94 12.29 14.97
N ALA A 43 9.77 13.25 14.07
CA ALA A 43 9.36 14.62 14.38
C ALA A 43 7.95 14.73 14.99
N THR A 44 7.09 13.73 14.81
CA THR A 44 5.73 13.70 15.41
C THR A 44 5.71 13.23 16.86
N GLY A 45 6.81 12.63 17.37
CA GLY A 45 6.87 11.96 18.67
C GLY A 45 6.24 10.55 18.68
N LEU A 46 5.81 10.01 17.54
CA LEU A 46 5.24 8.66 17.50
C LEU A 46 6.29 7.58 17.76
N LEU A 47 7.54 7.83 17.39
CA LEU A 47 8.64 6.92 17.68
C LEU A 47 8.86 6.74 19.19
N ASP A 48 8.64 7.81 19.98
CA ASP A 48 8.86 7.81 21.43
C ASP A 48 7.99 6.75 22.11
N LEU A 49 6.76 6.54 21.62
CA LEU A 49 5.87 5.48 22.13
C LEU A 49 6.49 4.06 22.02
N LEU A 50 7.26 3.83 20.99
CA LEU A 50 7.98 2.56 20.81
C LEU A 50 9.24 2.50 21.65
N THR A 51 10.04 3.59 21.64
CA THR A 51 11.31 3.61 22.38
C THR A 51 11.10 3.54 23.90
N ASP A 52 10.05 4.16 24.43
CA ASP A 52 9.67 4.04 25.85
C ASP A 52 9.41 2.57 26.22
N ILE A 53 8.66 1.82 25.38
CA ILE A 53 8.42 0.38 25.59
C ILE A 53 9.73 -0.41 25.57
N LEU A 54 10.65 -0.11 24.65
CA LEU A 54 11.94 -0.78 24.55
C LEU A 54 12.82 -0.49 25.77
N GLU A 55 12.84 0.75 26.25
CA GLU A 55 13.59 1.17 27.42
C GLU A 55 13.04 0.57 28.72
N GLU A 56 11.72 0.58 28.92
CA GLU A 56 11.07 -0.06 30.06
C GLU A 56 11.36 -1.57 30.09
N ASN A 57 11.41 -2.21 28.92
CA ASN A 57 11.72 -3.63 28.80
C ASN A 57 13.23 -3.92 28.83
N LYS A 58 14.08 -2.90 28.92
CA LYS A 58 15.57 -2.99 28.91
C LYS A 58 16.08 -3.72 27.65
N THR A 59 15.43 -3.50 26.53
CA THR A 59 15.80 -4.06 25.23
C THR A 59 16.70 -3.08 24.50
N GLU A 60 17.90 -3.51 24.10
CA GLU A 60 18.74 -2.67 23.25
C GLU A 60 18.09 -2.42 21.89
N TYR A 61 18.28 -1.22 21.33
CA TYR A 61 17.76 -0.91 20.00
C TYR A 61 18.67 0.05 19.24
N GLN A 62 18.57 0.01 17.93
CA GLN A 62 19.19 0.98 17.04
C GLN A 62 18.17 1.46 16.01
N VAL A 63 18.06 2.79 15.89
CA VAL A 63 17.09 3.44 14.99
C VAL A 63 17.74 3.80 13.66
N PHE A 64 17.08 3.46 12.56
CA PHE A 64 17.43 3.82 11.19
C PHE A 64 16.31 4.70 10.64
N ASP A 65 16.54 6.01 10.56
CA ASP A 65 15.55 7.02 10.17
C ASP A 65 15.94 7.83 8.92
N ASP A 66 17.04 7.49 8.28
CA ASP A 66 17.51 8.16 7.04
C ASP A 66 16.93 7.47 5.78
N LEU A 67 15.62 7.20 5.82
CA LEU A 67 14.89 6.65 4.69
C LEU A 67 14.22 7.78 3.89
N ALA A 68 14.45 7.80 2.58
CA ALA A 68 13.75 8.70 1.67
C ALA A 68 12.26 8.29 1.57
N SER A 69 11.40 9.27 1.30
CA SER A 69 10.05 8.96 0.82
C SER A 69 10.16 8.30 -0.56
N GLU A 70 9.53 7.15 -0.75
CA GLU A 70 9.62 6.36 -2.00
C GLU A 70 11.07 6.01 -2.38
N PRO A 71 11.78 5.22 -1.53
CA PRO A 71 13.21 4.99 -1.68
C PRO A 71 13.54 4.24 -2.97
N SER A 72 14.68 4.60 -3.56
CA SER A 72 15.29 3.79 -4.61
C SER A 72 15.95 2.54 -4.02
N TYR A 73 16.22 1.57 -4.89
CA TYR A 73 16.97 0.39 -4.43
C TYR A 73 18.37 0.77 -3.90
N GLN A 74 18.98 1.84 -4.41
CA GLN A 74 20.27 2.36 -3.93
C GLN A 74 20.14 2.94 -2.51
N ASP A 75 19.03 3.61 -2.20
CA ASP A 75 18.77 4.11 -0.84
C ASP A 75 18.66 2.95 0.14
N VAL A 76 17.99 1.86 -0.26
CA VAL A 76 17.91 0.64 0.55
C VAL A 76 19.29 0.00 0.70
N GLU A 77 20.11 -0.11 -0.35
CA GLU A 77 21.49 -0.61 -0.26
C GLU A 77 22.34 0.19 0.73
N LYS A 78 22.15 1.52 0.77
CA LYS A 78 22.86 2.39 1.73
C LYS A 78 22.48 2.04 3.17
N VAL A 79 21.18 1.98 3.45
CA VAL A 79 20.68 1.64 4.79
C VAL A 79 21.11 0.22 5.20
N MET A 80 21.10 -0.73 4.26
CA MET A 80 21.55 -2.11 4.54
C MET A 80 23.00 -2.17 5.02
N LYS A 81 23.91 -1.37 4.44
CA LYS A 81 25.31 -1.31 4.89
C LYS A 81 25.43 -0.83 6.35
N GLU A 82 24.55 0.06 6.78
CA GLU A 82 24.50 0.52 8.18
C GLU A 82 23.92 -0.57 9.08
N VAL A 83 22.88 -1.27 8.62
CA VAL A 83 22.21 -2.37 9.33
C VAL A 83 23.10 -3.60 9.47
N GLU A 84 23.97 -3.90 8.50
CA GLU A 84 24.94 -5.01 8.57
C GLU A 84 25.84 -4.91 9.81
N SER A 85 26.19 -3.70 10.22
CA SER A 85 26.97 -3.45 11.45
C SER A 85 26.13 -3.57 12.73
N ALA A 86 24.79 -3.55 12.60
CA ALA A 86 23.87 -3.68 13.72
C ALA A 86 23.50 -5.15 13.93
N SER A 87 24.02 -5.74 14.99
CA SER A 87 23.55 -7.05 15.43
C SER A 87 22.14 -6.87 16.02
N GLY A 88 21.10 -7.40 15.37
CA GLY A 88 19.72 -7.37 15.87
C GLY A 88 19.03 -8.70 15.60
N ASP A 89 18.08 -9.06 16.45
CA ASP A 89 17.35 -10.33 16.43
C ASP A 89 15.84 -10.15 16.19
N LEU A 90 15.39 -8.90 16.09
CA LEU A 90 14.03 -8.51 15.70
C LEU A 90 14.06 -7.19 14.94
N ILE A 91 13.25 -7.06 13.89
CA ILE A 91 13.01 -5.80 13.19
C ILE A 91 11.65 -5.25 13.61
N ILE A 92 11.60 -3.97 13.96
CA ILE A 92 10.33 -3.23 14.16
C ILE A 92 10.32 -2.05 13.20
N ALA A 93 9.29 -1.96 12.36
CA ALA A 93 9.07 -0.82 11.48
C ALA A 93 7.87 -0.01 11.97
N ILE A 94 8.09 1.28 12.26
CA ILE A 94 7.06 2.25 12.60
C ILE A 94 7.06 3.35 11.55
N GLY A 95 6.09 3.33 10.63
CA GLY A 95 6.08 4.25 9.49
C GLY A 95 5.04 3.94 8.44
N GLY A 96 5.14 4.62 7.30
CA GLY A 96 4.35 4.35 6.11
C GLY A 96 4.90 3.17 5.29
N GLY A 97 4.31 2.95 4.11
CA GLY A 97 4.68 1.83 3.21
C GLY A 97 6.17 1.78 2.89
N SER A 98 6.81 2.92 2.60
CA SER A 98 8.25 2.99 2.29
C SER A 98 9.14 2.47 3.41
N VAL A 99 8.80 2.80 4.67
CA VAL A 99 9.53 2.32 5.86
C VAL A 99 9.34 0.82 6.04
N MET A 100 8.10 0.35 5.90
CA MET A 100 7.78 -1.07 6.04
C MET A 100 8.39 -1.91 4.92
N ASP A 101 8.41 -1.42 3.68
CA ASP A 101 9.03 -2.10 2.54
C ASP A 101 10.56 -2.20 2.71
N ALA A 102 11.22 -1.13 3.20
CA ALA A 102 12.64 -1.19 3.53
C ALA A 102 12.93 -2.22 4.64
N ALA A 103 12.09 -2.30 5.67
CA ALA A 103 12.20 -3.29 6.74
C ALA A 103 11.99 -4.72 6.23
N LYS A 104 11.05 -4.95 5.28
CA LYS A 104 10.86 -6.25 4.62
C LYS A 104 12.07 -6.65 3.78
N LEU A 105 12.66 -5.70 3.05
CA LEU A 105 13.90 -5.96 2.32
C LEU A 105 15.04 -6.27 3.28
N CYS A 106 15.14 -5.54 4.39
CA CYS A 106 16.11 -5.86 5.43
C CYS A 106 15.92 -7.28 5.98
N CYS A 107 14.68 -7.71 6.23
CA CYS A 107 14.44 -9.04 6.81
C CYS A 107 14.87 -10.21 5.90
N VAL A 108 15.05 -9.98 4.60
CA VAL A 108 15.50 -10.99 3.65
C VAL A 108 16.91 -10.77 3.13
N LEU A 109 17.48 -9.56 3.27
CA LEU A 109 18.84 -9.24 2.82
C LEU A 109 19.90 -9.36 3.93
N LYS A 110 19.49 -9.21 5.20
CA LYS A 110 20.41 -9.31 6.33
C LYS A 110 21.07 -10.69 6.35
N ASP A 111 22.40 -10.69 6.36
CA ASP A 111 23.22 -11.93 6.34
C ASP A 111 22.95 -12.85 5.13
N ALA A 112 22.38 -12.32 4.03
CA ALA A 112 22.14 -13.08 2.82
C ALA A 112 23.35 -13.11 1.89
N ASP A 113 23.41 -14.11 1.03
CA ASP A 113 24.44 -14.29 0.00
C ASP A 113 24.04 -13.69 -1.37
N TYR A 114 22.94 -12.92 -1.40
CA TYR A 114 22.42 -12.19 -2.56
C TYR A 114 22.14 -10.73 -2.22
N THR A 115 22.07 -9.91 -3.26
CA THR A 115 21.87 -8.46 -3.16
C THR A 115 20.44 -8.05 -3.50
N ILE A 116 20.07 -6.77 -3.26
CA ILE A 116 18.78 -6.23 -3.71
C ILE A 116 18.66 -6.26 -5.23
N LYS A 117 19.76 -6.13 -5.99
CA LYS A 117 19.75 -6.23 -7.45
C LYS A 117 19.42 -7.64 -7.92
N ASP A 118 19.90 -8.64 -7.20
CA ASP A 118 19.54 -10.02 -7.47
C ASP A 118 18.05 -10.25 -7.21
N LEU A 119 17.49 -9.70 -6.12
CA LEU A 119 16.05 -9.75 -5.83
C LEU A 119 15.18 -8.99 -6.84
N LEU A 120 15.68 -7.88 -7.41
CA LEU A 120 14.97 -7.16 -8.47
C LEU A 120 14.87 -7.99 -9.77
N ASN A 121 15.84 -8.87 -10.01
CA ASN A 121 15.84 -9.77 -11.15
C ASN A 121 15.10 -11.09 -10.85
N ASP A 122 15.30 -11.65 -9.66
CA ASP A 122 14.68 -12.91 -9.21
C ASP A 122 14.24 -12.81 -7.73
N PRO A 123 13.01 -12.39 -7.45
CA PRO A 123 12.49 -12.32 -6.09
C PRO A 123 12.38 -13.69 -5.38
N THR A 124 12.48 -14.80 -6.12
CA THR A 124 12.39 -16.16 -5.53
C THR A 124 13.58 -16.49 -4.63
N LEU A 125 14.68 -15.77 -4.75
CA LEU A 125 15.87 -15.91 -3.89
C LEU A 125 15.59 -15.52 -2.44
N ALA A 126 14.60 -14.67 -2.19
CA ALA A 126 14.31 -14.13 -0.86
C ALA A 126 14.01 -15.22 0.17
N LYS A 127 14.75 -15.20 1.28
CA LYS A 127 14.54 -16.05 2.45
C LYS A 127 14.51 -15.19 3.70
N LYS A 128 13.49 -15.40 4.54
CA LYS A 128 13.40 -14.66 5.80
C LYS A 128 14.55 -15.02 6.73
N GLN A 129 15.33 -14.03 7.14
CA GLN A 129 16.48 -14.19 8.05
C GLN A 129 16.12 -13.75 9.48
N ILE A 130 15.23 -12.76 9.62
CA ILE A 130 14.88 -12.15 10.89
C ILE A 130 13.37 -11.85 10.93
N LYS A 131 12.75 -11.97 12.10
CA LYS A 131 11.33 -11.67 12.28
C LYS A 131 11.04 -10.18 12.27
N THR A 132 9.81 -9.83 11.91
CA THR A 132 9.39 -8.45 11.72
C THR A 132 8.10 -8.12 12.46
N VAL A 133 8.03 -6.90 13.01
CA VAL A 133 6.84 -6.25 13.54
C VAL A 133 6.57 -5.00 12.71
N MET A 134 5.37 -4.87 12.16
CA MET A 134 4.98 -3.70 11.37
C MET A 134 3.93 -2.88 12.11
N ILE A 135 4.21 -1.58 12.27
CA ILE A 135 3.35 -0.59 12.94
C ILE A 135 3.05 0.52 11.94
N PRO A 136 1.96 0.41 11.15
CA PRO A 136 1.64 1.40 10.13
C PRO A 136 1.24 2.74 10.75
N THR A 137 1.73 3.83 10.17
CA THR A 137 1.38 5.22 10.51
C THR A 137 0.60 5.91 9.39
N THR A 138 0.12 5.13 8.43
CA THR A 138 -0.77 5.56 7.33
C THR A 138 -1.90 4.54 7.17
N CYS A 139 -2.95 4.92 6.46
CA CYS A 139 -4.10 4.05 6.19
C CYS A 139 -4.27 3.79 4.68
N GLY A 140 -3.21 3.31 4.02
CA GLY A 140 -3.19 3.21 2.57
C GLY A 140 -2.61 1.92 2.02
N THR A 141 -1.31 1.79 2.07
CA THR A 141 -0.54 0.80 1.32
C THR A 141 -0.84 -0.65 1.68
N GLY A 142 -1.29 -0.93 2.91
CA GLY A 142 -1.44 -2.30 3.40
C GLY A 142 -0.12 -3.09 3.42
N SER A 143 1.03 -2.39 3.36
CA SER A 143 2.35 -3.04 3.33
C SER A 143 2.59 -3.93 4.53
N GLU A 144 1.97 -3.64 5.67
CA GLU A 144 2.00 -4.46 6.87
C GLU A 144 1.36 -5.85 6.70
N ALA A 145 0.59 -6.05 5.62
CA ALA A 145 -0.07 -7.33 5.33
C ALA A 145 0.48 -8.04 4.09
N THR A 146 1.25 -7.35 3.25
CA THR A 146 1.65 -7.86 1.93
C THR A 146 2.99 -8.59 1.94
N CYS A 147 3.17 -9.48 0.96
CA CYS A 147 4.44 -10.10 0.60
C CYS A 147 5.28 -9.26 -0.38
N ASN A 148 4.89 -8.02 -0.63
CA ASN A 148 5.52 -7.13 -1.60
C ASN A 148 6.45 -6.14 -0.90
N ALA A 149 7.55 -5.78 -1.58
CA ALA A 149 8.35 -4.59 -1.28
C ALA A 149 8.59 -3.82 -2.57
N ILE A 150 8.33 -2.53 -2.57
CA ILE A 150 8.38 -1.66 -3.75
C ILE A 150 9.54 -0.68 -3.61
N VAL A 151 10.36 -0.57 -4.63
CA VAL A 151 11.46 0.41 -4.70
C VAL A 151 11.43 1.14 -6.05
N ALA A 152 11.93 2.38 -6.05
CA ALA A 152 12.20 3.09 -7.30
C ALA A 152 13.44 2.49 -7.98
N VAL A 153 13.38 2.42 -9.31
CA VAL A 153 14.48 2.04 -10.20
C VAL A 153 14.74 3.25 -11.10
N PRO A 154 15.65 4.16 -10.70
CA PRO A 154 15.85 5.43 -11.39
C PRO A 154 16.23 5.27 -12.87
N GLU A 155 16.99 4.23 -13.19
CA GLU A 155 17.41 3.92 -14.55
C GLU A 155 16.23 3.60 -15.49
N GLU A 156 15.13 3.07 -14.91
CA GLU A 156 13.90 2.75 -15.64
C GLU A 156 12.83 3.85 -15.51
N GLN A 157 13.12 4.91 -14.75
CA GLN A 157 12.17 5.98 -14.41
C GLN A 157 10.80 5.40 -13.95
N SER A 158 10.84 4.34 -13.17
CA SER A 158 9.67 3.59 -12.73
C SER A 158 9.91 2.92 -11.38
N LYS A 159 8.91 2.22 -10.88
CA LYS A 159 9.00 1.41 -9.66
C LYS A 159 8.94 -0.07 -10.00
N LYS A 160 9.64 -0.88 -9.19
CA LYS A 160 9.53 -2.35 -9.23
C LYS A 160 9.09 -2.90 -7.89
N GLY A 161 8.20 -3.90 -7.96
CA GLY A 161 7.78 -4.66 -6.81
C GLY A 161 8.42 -6.04 -6.80
N MET A 162 9.15 -6.34 -5.75
CA MET A 162 9.60 -7.68 -5.42
C MET A 162 8.50 -8.38 -4.63
N VAL A 163 8.18 -9.61 -4.98
CA VAL A 163 7.07 -10.37 -4.38
C VAL A 163 7.57 -11.73 -3.93
N ASN A 164 7.59 -11.95 -2.62
CA ASN A 164 7.96 -13.24 -2.05
C ASN A 164 7.33 -13.42 -0.66
N ASP A 165 6.79 -14.59 -0.39
CA ASP A 165 6.16 -14.94 0.89
C ASP A 165 7.07 -14.75 2.12
N SER A 166 8.39 -14.78 1.93
CA SER A 166 9.37 -14.52 3.00
C SER A 166 9.31 -13.08 3.53
N MET A 167 8.71 -12.15 2.77
CA MET A 167 8.55 -10.75 3.16
C MET A 167 7.23 -10.48 3.92
N ILE A 168 6.34 -11.47 4.06
CA ILE A 168 5.14 -11.30 4.88
C ILE A 168 5.56 -11.04 6.33
N PRO A 169 5.05 -9.96 6.97
CA PRO A 169 5.36 -9.67 8.36
C PRO A 169 4.92 -10.78 9.33
N ASP A 170 5.67 -10.97 10.41
CA ASP A 170 5.31 -11.94 11.45
C ASP A 170 4.25 -11.36 12.38
N TYR A 171 4.41 -10.09 12.75
CA TYR A 171 3.54 -9.35 13.66
C TYR A 171 3.10 -8.03 13.04
N VAL A 172 1.85 -7.66 13.29
CA VAL A 172 1.27 -6.39 12.87
C VAL A 172 0.58 -5.72 14.04
N VAL A 173 0.77 -4.42 14.19
CA VAL A 173 0.13 -3.60 15.23
C VAL A 173 -0.67 -2.49 14.56
N LEU A 174 -1.99 -2.65 14.53
CA LEU A 174 -2.94 -1.70 13.95
C LEU A 174 -3.45 -0.75 15.03
N ASP A 175 -2.60 0.18 15.47
CA ASP A 175 -2.96 1.15 16.51
C ASP A 175 -3.42 2.46 15.86
N SER A 176 -4.71 2.79 16.00
CA SER A 176 -5.28 4.01 15.43
C SER A 176 -4.67 5.30 16.00
N ASN A 177 -4.03 5.26 17.17
CA ASN A 177 -3.28 6.41 17.69
C ASN A 177 -2.10 6.81 16.78
N MET A 178 -1.54 5.87 16.01
CA MET A 178 -0.45 6.13 15.06
C MET A 178 -0.86 7.06 13.91
N ILE A 179 -2.15 7.11 13.59
CA ILE A 179 -2.69 7.97 12.52
C ILE A 179 -3.52 9.15 13.06
N ARG A 180 -3.51 9.37 14.39
CA ARG A 180 -4.33 10.41 15.03
C ARG A 180 -4.07 11.80 14.46
N LYS A 181 -2.79 12.16 14.26
CA LYS A 181 -2.36 13.46 13.74
C LYS A 181 -2.01 13.44 12.25
N LEU A 182 -2.45 12.42 11.52
CA LEU A 182 -2.14 12.30 10.10
C LEU A 182 -2.72 13.49 9.32
N PRO A 183 -1.92 14.22 8.52
CA PRO A 183 -2.40 15.35 7.74
C PRO A 183 -3.51 14.96 6.77
N LYS A 184 -4.48 15.85 6.54
CA LYS A 184 -5.61 15.61 5.64
C LYS A 184 -5.18 15.16 4.24
N SER A 185 -4.14 15.76 3.67
CA SER A 185 -3.59 15.39 2.36
C SER A 185 -3.09 13.94 2.33
N ILE A 186 -2.49 13.47 3.43
CA ILE A 186 -2.02 12.08 3.54
C ILE A 186 -3.22 11.15 3.74
N VAL A 187 -4.21 11.53 4.59
CA VAL A 187 -5.47 10.75 4.73
C VAL A 187 -6.15 10.57 3.37
N ALA A 188 -6.24 11.66 2.57
CA ALA A 188 -6.81 11.61 1.23
C ALA A 188 -6.06 10.65 0.30
N ALA A 189 -4.77 10.90 0.11
CA ALA A 189 -3.93 10.14 -0.82
C ALA A 189 -3.87 8.65 -0.44
N THR A 190 -3.60 8.35 0.84
CA THR A 190 -3.49 6.96 1.29
C THR A 190 -4.86 6.27 1.38
N GLY A 191 -5.91 7.00 1.76
CA GLY A 191 -7.27 6.44 1.79
C GLY A 191 -7.81 6.07 0.40
N VAL A 192 -7.53 6.88 -0.63
CA VAL A 192 -7.90 6.53 -2.01
C VAL A 192 -7.03 5.39 -2.54
N ASP A 193 -5.76 5.32 -2.14
CA ASP A 193 -4.88 4.19 -2.44
C ASP A 193 -5.45 2.87 -1.88
N ALA A 194 -5.83 2.86 -0.60
CA ALA A 194 -6.50 1.70 0.01
C ALA A 194 -7.80 1.33 -0.71
N LEU A 195 -8.58 2.34 -1.16
CA LEU A 195 -9.79 2.11 -1.93
C LEU A 195 -9.48 1.47 -3.29
N ALA A 196 -8.44 1.95 -3.98
CA ALA A 196 -7.98 1.34 -5.22
C ALA A 196 -7.56 -0.12 -5.00
N HIS A 197 -6.83 -0.41 -3.92
CA HIS A 197 -6.44 -1.78 -3.57
C HIS A 197 -7.66 -2.72 -3.49
N VAL A 198 -8.65 -2.38 -2.68
CA VAL A 198 -9.81 -3.28 -2.47
C VAL A 198 -10.65 -3.44 -3.74
N VAL A 199 -10.85 -2.36 -4.52
CA VAL A 199 -11.64 -2.42 -5.75
C VAL A 199 -10.89 -3.20 -6.84
N GLU A 200 -9.61 -2.92 -7.07
CA GLU A 200 -8.80 -3.63 -8.05
C GLU A 200 -8.65 -5.11 -7.70
N CYS A 201 -8.36 -5.43 -6.44
CA CYS A 201 -8.27 -6.82 -6.00
C CYS A 201 -9.58 -7.57 -6.19
N PHE A 202 -10.72 -6.95 -5.91
CA PHE A 202 -12.02 -7.55 -6.12
C PHE A 202 -12.34 -7.74 -7.61
N THR A 203 -11.94 -6.80 -8.47
CA THR A 203 -12.14 -6.88 -9.94
C THR A 203 -10.96 -7.52 -10.67
N SER A 204 -9.99 -8.12 -9.99
CA SER A 204 -8.85 -8.81 -10.61
C SER A 204 -9.26 -10.14 -11.25
N LYS A 205 -8.63 -10.50 -12.37
CA LYS A 205 -8.73 -11.85 -12.97
C LYS A 205 -8.23 -12.94 -12.01
N LYS A 206 -7.33 -12.59 -11.08
CA LYS A 206 -6.77 -13.50 -10.06
C LYS A 206 -7.56 -13.54 -8.77
N ALA A 207 -8.67 -12.79 -8.68
CA ALA A 207 -9.51 -12.78 -7.49
C ALA A 207 -9.95 -14.18 -7.08
N THR A 208 -9.89 -14.44 -5.78
CA THR A 208 -10.29 -15.71 -5.16
C THR A 208 -11.37 -15.46 -4.12
N PRO A 209 -12.16 -16.47 -3.72
CA PRO A 209 -13.15 -16.29 -2.65
C PRO A 209 -12.55 -15.73 -1.36
N PHE A 210 -11.28 -16.05 -1.08
CA PHE A 210 -10.56 -15.53 0.08
C PHE A 210 -10.24 -14.04 -0.10
N SER A 211 -9.61 -13.64 -1.21
CA SER A 211 -9.30 -12.23 -1.47
C SER A 211 -10.56 -11.39 -1.59
N ASP A 212 -11.63 -11.92 -2.18
CA ASP A 212 -12.93 -11.24 -2.30
C ASP A 212 -13.53 -10.92 -0.92
N THR A 213 -13.41 -11.83 0.06
CA THR A 213 -13.89 -11.60 1.43
C THR A 213 -13.23 -10.36 2.05
N TYR A 214 -11.91 -10.25 1.97
CA TYR A 214 -11.19 -9.10 2.52
C TYR A 214 -11.39 -7.83 1.69
N ALA A 215 -11.42 -7.95 0.37
CA ALA A 215 -11.66 -6.81 -0.51
C ALA A 215 -13.04 -6.17 -0.26
N VAL A 216 -14.09 -6.98 -0.13
CA VAL A 216 -15.46 -6.49 0.18
C VAL A 216 -15.52 -5.90 1.58
N ALA A 217 -14.94 -6.55 2.59
CA ALA A 217 -14.93 -6.03 3.96
C ALA A 217 -14.16 -4.69 4.04
N GLY A 218 -12.99 -4.61 3.39
CA GLY A 218 -12.20 -3.39 3.29
C GLY A 218 -12.93 -2.27 2.56
N ALA A 219 -13.59 -2.58 1.44
CA ALA A 219 -14.38 -1.60 0.69
C ALA A 219 -15.49 -0.98 1.54
N LYS A 220 -16.26 -1.80 2.30
CA LYS A 220 -17.27 -1.28 3.23
C LYS A 220 -16.69 -0.27 4.21
N LEU A 221 -15.57 -0.62 4.84
CA LEU A 221 -14.93 0.27 5.81
C LEU A 221 -14.46 1.56 5.15
N ILE A 222 -13.82 1.50 3.99
CA ILE A 222 -13.23 2.67 3.35
C ILE A 222 -14.32 3.58 2.76
N PHE A 223 -15.29 3.07 1.97
CA PHE A 223 -16.34 3.90 1.37
C PHE A 223 -17.14 4.68 2.40
N HIS A 224 -17.43 4.05 3.57
CA HIS A 224 -18.23 4.69 4.61
C HIS A 224 -17.43 5.66 5.51
N ASN A 225 -16.10 5.53 5.55
CA ASN A 225 -15.31 6.28 6.53
C ASN A 225 -14.33 7.30 5.92
N ILE A 226 -13.96 7.20 4.63
CA ILE A 226 -12.92 8.06 4.05
C ILE A 226 -13.28 9.56 4.09
N ARG A 227 -14.55 9.90 3.79
CA ARG A 227 -15.02 11.30 3.83
C ARG A 227 -15.00 11.84 5.26
N GLU A 228 -15.41 11.02 6.22
CA GLU A 228 -15.43 11.40 7.63
C GLU A 228 -14.01 11.51 8.19
N ALA A 229 -13.14 10.54 7.92
CA ALA A 229 -11.74 10.58 8.33
C ALA A 229 -10.97 11.79 7.77
N TYR A 230 -11.33 12.24 6.55
CA TYR A 230 -10.77 13.43 5.92
C TYR A 230 -11.33 14.73 6.51
N ASN A 231 -12.65 14.84 6.69
CA ASN A 231 -13.30 16.07 7.12
C ASN A 231 -13.18 16.30 8.63
N ASN A 232 -13.25 15.25 9.43
CA ASN A 232 -13.20 15.27 10.88
C ASN A 232 -11.95 14.52 11.40
N PRO A 233 -10.80 15.23 11.53
CA PRO A 233 -9.55 14.60 11.96
C PRO A 233 -9.57 13.98 13.36
N ASP A 234 -10.53 14.37 14.20
CA ASP A 234 -10.68 13.86 15.58
C ASP A 234 -11.57 12.62 15.67
N ASN A 235 -12.24 12.24 14.56
CA ASN A 235 -13.03 11.01 14.54
C ASN A 235 -12.13 9.77 14.46
N MET A 236 -11.75 9.26 15.65
CA MET A 236 -10.85 8.12 15.77
C MET A 236 -11.49 6.81 15.33
N GLU A 237 -12.83 6.70 15.38
CA GLU A 237 -13.53 5.52 14.84
C GLU A 237 -13.37 5.45 13.31
N ALA A 238 -13.65 6.55 12.61
CA ALA A 238 -13.45 6.61 11.17
C ALA A 238 -12.00 6.31 10.78
N LYS A 239 -11.02 6.86 11.50
CA LYS A 239 -9.60 6.57 11.28
C LYS A 239 -9.25 5.11 11.53
N SER A 240 -9.74 4.51 12.60
CA SER A 240 -9.54 3.09 12.90
C SER A 240 -10.12 2.19 11.81
N ASN A 241 -11.31 2.55 11.30
CA ASN A 241 -11.96 1.84 10.20
C ASN A 241 -11.15 1.97 8.89
N MET A 242 -10.57 3.16 8.62
CA MET A 242 -9.66 3.35 7.47
C MET A 242 -8.41 2.49 7.58
N MET A 243 -7.77 2.43 8.75
CA MET A 243 -6.59 1.58 8.99
C MET A 243 -6.92 0.10 8.79
N THR A 244 -8.02 -0.37 9.36
CA THR A 244 -8.49 -1.76 9.20
C THR A 244 -8.83 -2.06 7.74
N GLY A 245 -9.49 -1.13 7.04
CA GLY A 245 -9.80 -1.25 5.61
C GLY A 245 -8.55 -1.35 4.73
N ALA A 246 -7.52 -0.54 5.02
CA ALA A 246 -6.22 -0.59 4.34
C ALA A 246 -5.52 -1.93 4.57
N PHE A 247 -5.51 -2.42 5.81
CA PHE A 247 -4.96 -3.74 6.15
C PHE A 247 -5.68 -4.87 5.39
N TYR A 248 -7.00 -4.83 5.29
CA TYR A 248 -7.76 -5.81 4.49
C TYR A 248 -7.44 -5.72 3.00
N GLY A 249 -7.20 -4.49 2.49
CA GLY A 249 -6.67 -4.28 1.14
C GLY A 249 -5.33 -4.98 0.94
N GLY A 250 -4.41 -4.87 1.88
CA GLY A 250 -3.12 -5.55 1.86
C GLY A 250 -3.25 -7.08 1.82
N ILE A 251 -4.16 -7.66 2.62
CA ILE A 251 -4.45 -9.11 2.54
C ILE A 251 -5.01 -9.48 1.16
N ALA A 252 -5.94 -8.67 0.62
CA ALA A 252 -6.52 -8.92 -0.69
C ALA A 252 -5.47 -8.88 -1.81
N ILE A 253 -4.50 -7.94 -1.75
CA ILE A 253 -3.37 -7.86 -2.69
C ILE A 253 -2.58 -9.16 -2.71
N THR A 254 -2.29 -9.74 -1.56
CA THR A 254 -1.55 -11.00 -1.47
C THR A 254 -2.27 -12.15 -2.18
N GLY A 255 -3.61 -12.11 -2.20
CA GLY A 255 -4.44 -13.15 -2.83
C GLY A 255 -4.74 -12.96 -4.31
N SER A 256 -4.73 -11.71 -4.82
CA SER A 256 -5.18 -11.41 -6.19
C SER A 256 -4.29 -10.44 -6.95
N GLY A 257 -3.57 -9.57 -6.26
CA GLY A 257 -2.78 -8.48 -6.85
C GLY A 257 -3.63 -7.34 -7.41
N THR A 258 -3.00 -6.16 -7.55
CA THR A 258 -3.57 -4.97 -8.19
C THR A 258 -3.53 -5.05 -9.72
N THR A 259 -4.12 -4.08 -10.40
CA THR A 259 -4.40 -4.12 -11.85
C THR A 259 -3.94 -2.86 -12.58
N ALA A 260 -4.74 -2.33 -13.50
CA ALA A 260 -4.35 -1.24 -14.39
C ALA A 260 -4.21 0.13 -13.70
N VAL A 261 -4.93 0.41 -12.61
CA VAL A 261 -4.75 1.68 -11.88
C VAL A 261 -3.31 1.80 -11.39
N HIS A 262 -2.83 0.78 -10.69
CA HIS A 262 -1.46 0.71 -10.20
C HIS A 262 -0.44 0.62 -11.33
N ALA A 263 -0.72 -0.13 -12.39
CA ALA A 263 0.17 -0.24 -13.53
C ALA A 263 0.46 1.12 -14.18
N LEU A 264 -0.59 1.91 -14.39
CA LEU A 264 -0.47 3.22 -15.03
C LEU A 264 0.01 4.32 -14.06
N SER A 265 -0.08 4.12 -12.75
CA SER A 265 0.44 5.07 -11.77
C SER A 265 1.96 5.01 -11.58
N TYR A 266 2.60 3.87 -11.83
CA TYR A 266 4.04 3.69 -11.59
C TYR A 266 4.94 4.67 -12.36
N PRO A 267 4.70 4.97 -13.66
CA PRO A 267 5.49 5.98 -14.37
C PRO A 267 5.32 7.40 -13.81
N LEU A 268 4.15 7.71 -13.24
CA LEU A 268 3.90 9.01 -12.60
C LEU A 268 4.75 9.20 -11.34
N GLY A 269 4.82 8.18 -10.50
CA GLY A 269 5.71 8.19 -9.34
C GLY A 269 7.19 8.14 -9.72
N GLY A 270 7.57 7.28 -10.68
CA GLY A 270 8.97 7.06 -11.04
C GLY A 270 9.65 8.26 -11.72
N LYS A 271 8.94 8.96 -12.60
CA LYS A 271 9.51 10.09 -13.37
C LYS A 271 9.19 11.45 -12.75
N TYR A 272 7.96 11.65 -12.26
CA TYR A 272 7.48 12.96 -11.84
C TYR A 272 7.40 13.09 -10.31
N HIS A 273 7.76 12.03 -9.57
CA HIS A 273 7.71 11.99 -8.11
C HIS A 273 6.34 12.35 -7.52
N ILE A 274 5.26 12.04 -8.26
CA ILE A 274 3.90 12.20 -7.77
C ILE A 274 3.67 11.11 -6.72
N ALA A 275 3.22 11.51 -5.53
CA ALA A 275 2.94 10.57 -4.45
C ALA A 275 2.02 9.43 -4.91
N HIS A 276 2.33 8.18 -4.50
CA HIS A 276 1.69 6.97 -5.04
C HIS A 276 0.16 7.00 -4.98
N GLY A 277 -0.42 7.34 -3.81
CA GLY A 277 -1.87 7.43 -3.66
C GLY A 277 -2.51 8.55 -4.49
N VAL A 278 -1.79 9.65 -4.75
CA VAL A 278 -2.24 10.72 -5.66
C VAL A 278 -2.23 10.21 -7.10
N SER A 279 -1.16 9.53 -7.53
CA SER A 279 -1.07 8.93 -8.87
C SER A 279 -2.21 7.94 -9.14
N ASN A 280 -2.53 7.09 -8.16
CA ASN A 280 -3.66 6.17 -8.25
C ASN A 280 -4.98 6.93 -8.31
N ALA A 281 -5.19 7.93 -7.46
CA ALA A 281 -6.43 8.71 -7.41
C ALA A 281 -6.74 9.42 -8.74
N ILE A 282 -5.72 9.99 -9.40
CA ILE A 282 -5.86 10.65 -10.70
C ILE A 282 -6.44 9.68 -11.75
N LEU A 283 -5.98 8.44 -11.77
CA LEU A 283 -6.30 7.46 -12.80
C LEU A 283 -7.54 6.62 -12.47
N PHE A 284 -7.89 6.48 -11.19
CA PHE A 284 -8.77 5.45 -10.67
C PHE A 284 -10.13 5.38 -11.37
N ALA A 285 -10.91 6.45 -11.33
CA ALA A 285 -12.24 6.47 -11.94
C ALA A 285 -12.17 6.23 -13.46
N HIS A 286 -11.15 6.75 -14.14
CA HIS A 286 -10.98 6.61 -15.59
C HIS A 286 -10.64 5.17 -16.01
N VAL A 287 -9.83 4.48 -15.23
CA VAL A 287 -9.51 3.06 -15.44
C VAL A 287 -10.74 2.19 -15.14
N MET A 288 -11.49 2.50 -14.07
CA MET A 288 -12.71 1.74 -13.75
C MET A 288 -13.79 1.94 -14.78
N GLU A 289 -13.93 3.15 -15.35
CA GLU A 289 -14.83 3.43 -16.47
C GLU A 289 -14.43 2.63 -17.73
N PHE A 290 -13.13 2.51 -18.01
CA PHE A 290 -12.65 1.65 -19.10
C PHE A 290 -12.97 0.17 -18.86
N ASN A 291 -12.88 -0.29 -17.62
CA ASN A 291 -13.12 -1.68 -17.25
C ASN A 291 -14.61 -2.04 -17.07
N LYS A 292 -15.51 -1.05 -17.02
CA LYS A 292 -16.91 -1.20 -16.60
C LYS A 292 -17.62 -2.37 -17.27
N ASP A 293 -17.55 -2.46 -18.58
CA ASP A 293 -18.21 -3.51 -19.37
C ASP A 293 -17.72 -4.93 -19.03
N ALA A 294 -16.46 -5.07 -18.64
CA ALA A 294 -15.87 -6.36 -18.27
C ALA A 294 -16.05 -6.72 -16.78
N CYS A 295 -16.34 -5.74 -15.92
CA CYS A 295 -16.43 -5.95 -14.47
C CYS A 295 -17.75 -5.47 -13.83
N SER A 296 -18.78 -5.10 -14.63
CA SER A 296 -20.06 -4.57 -14.14
C SER A 296 -20.70 -5.46 -13.07
N ARG A 297 -20.73 -6.77 -13.30
CA ARG A 297 -21.26 -7.73 -12.32
C ARG A 297 -20.50 -7.69 -10.99
N LYS A 298 -19.17 -7.61 -11.01
CA LYS A 298 -18.37 -7.51 -9.77
C LYS A 298 -18.59 -6.17 -9.06
N LEU A 299 -18.62 -5.07 -9.81
CA LEU A 299 -18.96 -3.77 -9.26
C LEU A 299 -20.36 -3.71 -8.66
N ALA A 300 -21.35 -4.37 -9.30
CA ALA A 300 -22.71 -4.47 -8.76
C ALA A 300 -22.76 -5.27 -7.45
N ILE A 301 -22.04 -6.39 -7.37
CA ILE A 301 -21.90 -7.17 -6.11
C ILE A 301 -21.25 -6.30 -5.01
N LEU A 302 -20.22 -5.55 -5.36
CA LEU A 302 -19.56 -4.63 -4.42
C LEU A 302 -20.51 -3.51 -3.98
N CYS A 303 -21.30 -2.96 -4.91
CA CYS A 303 -22.35 -1.98 -4.61
C CYS A 303 -23.39 -2.54 -3.64
N ASP A 304 -23.92 -3.72 -3.87
CA ASP A 304 -24.88 -4.35 -2.95
C ASP A 304 -24.29 -4.58 -1.55
N ALA A 305 -22.99 -4.86 -1.47
CA ALA A 305 -22.31 -5.02 -0.21
C ALA A 305 -22.09 -3.72 0.56
N VAL A 306 -21.76 -2.63 -0.16
CA VAL A 306 -21.47 -1.31 0.42
C VAL A 306 -22.74 -0.48 0.60
N TYR A 307 -23.67 -0.52 -0.36
CA TYR A 307 -24.90 0.29 -0.44
C TYR A 307 -26.13 -0.62 -0.65
N PRO A 308 -26.53 -1.38 0.37
CA PRO A 308 -27.63 -2.36 0.26
C PRO A 308 -28.99 -1.71 -0.11
N GLU A 309 -29.15 -0.41 0.13
CA GLU A 309 -30.32 0.36 -0.28
C GLU A 309 -30.48 0.44 -1.81
N LEU A 310 -29.44 0.17 -2.57
CA LEU A 310 -29.46 0.16 -4.04
C LEU A 310 -29.74 -1.24 -4.64
N ALA A 311 -30.11 -2.23 -3.82
CA ALA A 311 -30.31 -3.61 -4.27
C ALA A 311 -31.31 -3.75 -5.46
N GLY A 312 -32.31 -2.85 -5.53
CA GLY A 312 -33.31 -2.82 -6.61
C GLY A 312 -32.84 -2.23 -7.95
N LYS A 313 -31.59 -1.68 -8.02
CA LYS A 313 -31.03 -1.14 -9.25
C LYS A 313 -30.50 -2.23 -10.17
N SER A 314 -30.42 -1.93 -11.47
CA SER A 314 -29.78 -2.81 -12.44
C SER A 314 -28.26 -2.96 -12.19
N GLU A 315 -27.66 -3.98 -12.75
CA GLU A 315 -26.21 -4.22 -12.66
C GLU A 315 -25.41 -3.04 -13.20
N ASP A 316 -25.81 -2.47 -14.32
CA ASP A 316 -25.13 -1.33 -14.93
C ASP A 316 -25.26 -0.05 -14.10
N GLU A 317 -26.44 0.24 -13.54
CA GLU A 317 -26.64 1.36 -12.63
C GLU A 317 -25.79 1.25 -11.37
N LYS A 318 -25.67 0.05 -10.79
CA LYS A 318 -24.83 -0.19 -9.61
C LYS A 318 -23.35 -0.03 -9.92
N ALA A 319 -22.91 -0.57 -11.08
CA ALA A 319 -21.53 -0.43 -11.52
C ALA A 319 -21.16 1.04 -11.74
N GLN A 320 -22.03 1.80 -12.44
CA GLN A 320 -21.83 3.24 -12.64
C GLN A 320 -21.80 3.99 -11.31
N TYR A 321 -22.71 3.69 -10.41
CA TYR A 321 -22.76 4.32 -9.09
C TYR A 321 -21.43 4.13 -8.31
N MET A 322 -20.83 2.95 -8.35
CA MET A 322 -19.54 2.70 -7.71
C MET A 322 -18.42 3.56 -8.31
N ILE A 323 -18.39 3.69 -9.65
CA ILE A 323 -17.42 4.53 -10.35
C ILE A 323 -17.63 6.01 -10.00
N ASP A 324 -18.88 6.47 -9.96
CA ASP A 324 -19.23 7.84 -9.57
C ASP A 324 -18.84 8.13 -8.11
N GLN A 325 -19.02 7.16 -7.20
CA GLN A 325 -18.56 7.29 -5.81
C GLN A 325 -17.03 7.41 -5.71
N ILE A 326 -16.28 6.66 -6.51
CA ILE A 326 -14.82 6.79 -6.58
C ILE A 326 -14.44 8.19 -7.05
N ALA A 327 -15.04 8.69 -8.12
CA ALA A 327 -14.79 10.04 -8.65
C ALA A 327 -15.14 11.13 -7.63
N ASP A 328 -16.28 10.98 -6.93
CA ASP A 328 -16.71 11.91 -5.89
C ASP A 328 -15.74 11.93 -4.70
N ILE A 329 -15.27 10.75 -4.23
CA ILE A 329 -14.29 10.66 -3.15
C ILE A 329 -13.02 11.42 -3.51
N VAL A 330 -12.46 11.21 -4.71
CA VAL A 330 -11.27 11.94 -5.17
C VAL A 330 -11.50 13.45 -5.17
N LYS A 331 -12.68 13.88 -5.65
CA LYS A 331 -13.06 15.30 -5.69
C LYS A 331 -13.22 15.91 -4.28
N VAL A 332 -13.96 15.26 -3.39
CA VAL A 332 -14.24 15.83 -2.05
C VAL A 332 -13.04 15.77 -1.10
N THR A 333 -12.07 14.92 -1.39
CA THR A 333 -10.78 14.88 -0.69
C THR A 333 -9.74 15.84 -1.26
N ASN A 334 -10.12 16.67 -2.23
CA ASN A 334 -9.30 17.71 -2.86
C ASN A 334 -7.97 17.19 -3.43
N ILE A 335 -7.95 15.97 -3.94
CA ILE A 335 -6.76 15.45 -4.65
C ILE A 335 -6.72 16.10 -6.04
N PRO A 336 -5.59 16.72 -6.44
CA PRO A 336 -5.43 17.24 -7.80
C PRO A 336 -5.60 16.13 -8.84
N THR A 337 -6.29 16.42 -9.95
CA THR A 337 -6.62 15.43 -11.00
C THR A 337 -6.09 15.78 -12.38
N ASP A 338 -5.41 16.91 -12.53
CA ASP A 338 -4.74 17.28 -13.77
C ASP A 338 -3.24 17.05 -13.65
N LEU A 339 -2.69 16.19 -14.48
CA LEU A 339 -1.27 15.87 -14.50
C LEU A 339 -0.38 17.09 -14.78
N LYS A 340 -0.91 18.15 -15.44
CA LYS A 340 -0.17 19.41 -15.65
C LYS A 340 0.21 20.10 -14.35
N GLU A 341 -0.59 19.94 -13.29
CA GLU A 341 -0.26 20.50 -11.97
C GLU A 341 1.04 19.91 -11.38
N PHE A 342 1.43 18.75 -11.87
CA PHE A 342 2.66 18.05 -11.48
C PHE A 342 3.79 18.17 -12.51
N GLY A 343 3.66 19.09 -13.51
CA GLY A 343 4.68 19.33 -14.52
C GLY A 343 4.72 18.31 -15.65
N VAL A 344 3.75 17.42 -15.74
CA VAL A 344 3.60 16.50 -16.88
C VAL A 344 3.13 17.29 -18.08
N LYS A 345 3.78 17.08 -19.23
CA LYS A 345 3.50 17.83 -20.46
C LYS A 345 2.89 16.93 -21.52
N PRO A 346 2.17 17.51 -22.52
CA PRO A 346 1.61 16.71 -23.62
C PRO A 346 2.65 15.87 -24.38
N GLU A 347 3.89 16.33 -24.52
CA GLU A 347 4.99 15.59 -25.14
C GLU A 347 5.46 14.38 -24.34
N ASP A 348 5.10 14.28 -23.06
CA ASP A 348 5.43 13.12 -22.21
C ASP A 348 4.48 11.93 -22.42
N LEU A 349 3.39 12.13 -23.16
CA LEU A 349 2.34 11.11 -23.33
C LEU A 349 2.88 9.78 -23.89
N ASP A 350 3.77 9.84 -24.89
CA ASP A 350 4.35 8.64 -25.47
C ASP A 350 5.20 7.85 -24.46
N PHE A 351 5.95 8.56 -23.62
CA PHE A 351 6.68 7.93 -22.52
C PHE A 351 5.73 7.25 -21.52
N LEU A 352 4.65 7.94 -21.11
CA LEU A 352 3.70 7.38 -20.16
C LEU A 352 3.01 6.12 -20.69
N VAL A 353 2.65 6.14 -21.98
CA VAL A 353 2.04 4.97 -22.66
C VAL A 353 3.00 3.80 -22.70
N ASP A 354 4.24 4.03 -23.13
CA ASP A 354 5.28 3.00 -23.20
C ASP A 354 5.61 2.43 -21.82
N ALA A 355 5.88 3.28 -20.83
CA ALA A 355 6.24 2.85 -19.49
C ALA A 355 5.10 2.15 -18.76
N GLY A 356 3.86 2.63 -18.92
CA GLY A 356 2.65 2.00 -18.36
C GLY A 356 2.39 0.62 -18.99
N SER A 357 2.55 0.50 -20.31
CA SER A 357 2.35 -0.77 -21.02
C SER A 357 3.33 -1.87 -20.60
N LYS A 358 4.51 -1.50 -20.10
CA LYS A 358 5.54 -2.43 -19.60
C LYS A 358 5.23 -3.04 -18.23
N GLN A 359 4.22 -2.51 -17.51
CA GLN A 359 3.83 -3.00 -16.18
C GLN A 359 3.02 -4.32 -16.25
N GLN A 360 3.52 -5.29 -17.01
CA GLN A 360 2.82 -6.54 -17.33
C GLN A 360 2.45 -7.35 -16.09
N ARG A 361 3.26 -7.31 -15.02
CA ARG A 361 2.96 -8.00 -13.75
C ARG A 361 1.58 -7.61 -13.19
N LEU A 362 1.16 -6.36 -13.42
CA LEU A 362 -0.12 -5.81 -12.98
C LEU A 362 -1.20 -5.89 -14.06
N LEU A 363 -0.86 -5.54 -15.29
CA LEU A 363 -1.80 -5.50 -16.42
C LEU A 363 -2.44 -6.85 -16.72
N VAL A 364 -1.71 -7.96 -16.56
CA VAL A 364 -2.26 -9.31 -16.76
C VAL A 364 -3.39 -9.66 -15.79
N ASN A 365 -3.50 -8.95 -14.68
CA ASN A 365 -4.56 -9.14 -13.67
C ASN A 365 -5.83 -8.36 -14.04
N ASN A 366 -5.74 -7.35 -14.92
CA ASN A 366 -6.87 -6.49 -15.27
C ASN A 366 -7.94 -7.26 -16.03
N MET A 367 -9.23 -7.02 -15.73
CA MET A 367 -10.35 -7.74 -16.35
C MET A 367 -10.39 -7.55 -17.87
N LYS A 368 -10.06 -6.38 -18.36
CA LYS A 368 -10.01 -6.04 -19.79
C LYS A 368 -8.54 -5.82 -20.19
N GLU A 369 -8.16 -6.36 -21.34
CA GLU A 369 -6.83 -6.07 -21.89
C GLU A 369 -6.78 -4.62 -22.35
N LEU A 370 -5.63 -3.96 -22.12
CA LEU A 370 -5.39 -2.61 -22.56
C LEU A 370 -4.43 -2.60 -23.76
N SER A 371 -4.90 -2.06 -24.87
CA SER A 371 -4.03 -1.68 -25.98
C SER A 371 -3.24 -0.39 -25.65
N LEU A 372 -2.22 -0.08 -26.45
CA LEU A 372 -1.50 1.19 -26.32
C LEU A 372 -2.41 2.41 -26.49
N ASP A 373 -3.41 2.29 -27.39
CA ASP A 373 -4.41 3.34 -27.61
C ASP A 373 -5.35 3.51 -26.41
N ASP A 374 -5.74 2.42 -25.76
CA ASP A 374 -6.55 2.50 -24.52
C ASP A 374 -5.78 3.21 -23.40
N ILE A 375 -4.51 2.84 -23.20
CA ILE A 375 -3.64 3.49 -22.23
C ILE A 375 -3.49 4.98 -22.54
N ARG A 376 -3.26 5.32 -23.81
CA ARG A 376 -3.18 6.71 -24.29
C ARG A 376 -4.46 7.49 -23.97
N ASN A 377 -5.60 6.91 -24.29
CA ASN A 377 -6.89 7.54 -24.04
C ASN A 377 -7.17 7.75 -22.56
N ILE A 378 -6.72 6.85 -21.68
CA ILE A 378 -6.83 7.04 -20.23
C ILE A 378 -5.97 8.23 -19.77
N TYR A 379 -4.70 8.31 -20.19
CA TYR A 379 -3.84 9.44 -19.82
C TYR A 379 -4.35 10.78 -20.37
N LEU A 380 -4.91 10.80 -21.57
CA LEU A 380 -5.49 12.04 -22.16
C LEU A 380 -6.65 12.59 -21.34
N LYS A 381 -7.40 11.76 -20.61
CA LYS A 381 -8.49 12.24 -19.72
C LYS A 381 -7.99 13.03 -18.52
N VAL A 382 -6.75 12.84 -18.14
CA VAL A 382 -6.11 13.43 -16.94
C VAL A 382 -4.96 14.38 -17.26
N LEU A 383 -4.63 14.56 -18.52
CA LEU A 383 -3.69 15.55 -19.05
C LEU A 383 -4.47 16.66 -19.77
N LYS A 384 -5.13 17.54 -19.00
CA LYS A 384 -6.11 18.52 -19.49
C LYS A 384 -5.47 19.79 -20.06
#